data_419b210eb539a4635a2d16c15aed0925
#
_entry.id   419b210eb539a4635a2d16c15aed0925
#
_cell.length_a   1.000
_cell.length_b   1.000
_cell.length_c   1.000
_cell.angle_alpha   90.00
_cell.angle_beta   90.00
_cell.angle_gamma   90.00
#
_symmetry.space_group_name_H-M   'P 1'
#
loop_
_entity.id
_entity.type
_entity.pdbx_description
1 polymer ?
#
loop_
_entity_poly.entity_id
_entity_poly.type
_entity_poly.pdbx_seq_one_letter_code
_entity_poly.pdbx_strand_id
1 'polypeptide(L)'
;MPQPPVPRESRVRAGIVPPYLLLRIAAAEEHYDVAADAARRSLLRDEPMRELRVEGAHPGLLPHEHTRSATTGRDHDVEAEGEGAPVDAAVPEPAPDRRISDAQGAESLPGHLVRTEGQPATGDVAVDQAYDGLGEVWALFERVYGRDAIDGEGAPLEATVHFGDHYDNAFWDGERMVFGDGDGEVFRGFTQSISVIGHELAHGVTEMTARLRYRDQSGALNEHVSDVFGALTEQYAMGQDAEAATWLIGEGIFTELVQGRALRSMLEPGTAYDDDVLGRDPQPAHFRDYIVTDADNGGVHLNSGIPNRAFALAAVELGGFAWEHVGRIWYDALTGGTLRPNDGFAVFAAATLAAARERYGDVSREVAAVANGWRAVGVEPE
;
A
#
# COMPACT_ATOMS: atom_id res chain seq x y z
N MET A 1 -36.45 -17.70 11.19
CA MET A 1 -36.35 -16.53 10.31
C MET A 1 -34.88 -16.16 10.22
N PRO A 2 -34.28 -16.14 9.07
CA PRO A 2 -32.90 -15.65 8.94
C PRO A 2 -32.88 -14.15 9.28
N GLN A 3 -31.91 -13.73 10.06
CA GLN A 3 -31.68 -12.32 10.34
C GLN A 3 -31.41 -11.57 9.04
N PRO A 4 -31.91 -10.34 8.89
CA PRO A 4 -31.57 -9.53 7.72
C PRO A 4 -30.06 -9.28 7.67
N PRO A 5 -29.46 -9.19 6.47
CA PRO A 5 -28.04 -8.86 6.35
C PRO A 5 -27.78 -7.49 7.00
N VAL A 6 -26.78 -7.43 7.84
CA VAL A 6 -26.29 -6.18 8.44
C VAL A 6 -25.91 -5.24 7.29
N PRO A 7 -26.33 -3.95 7.34
CA PRO A 7 -25.94 -2.99 6.30
C PRO A 7 -24.41 -2.96 6.13
N ARG A 8 -23.94 -2.97 4.90
CA ARG A 8 -22.52 -2.86 4.51
C ARG A 8 -21.97 -1.43 4.74
N GLU A 9 -22.34 -0.79 5.84
CA GLU A 9 -21.88 0.55 6.16
C GLU A 9 -20.58 0.48 6.95
N SER A 10 -19.62 1.23 6.43
CA SER A 10 -18.34 1.64 7.01
C SER A 10 -17.19 0.62 6.97
N ARG A 11 -16.56 0.49 5.81
CA ARG A 11 -15.19 -0.01 5.69
C ARG A 11 -14.22 1.19 5.68
N VAL A 12 -13.10 0.98 6.27
CA VAL A 12 -12.12 1.99 6.68
C VAL A 12 -11.30 2.49 5.50
N ARG A 13 -11.06 3.78 5.41
CA ARG A 13 -10.26 4.45 4.40
C ARG A 13 -9.13 5.24 5.07
N ALA A 14 -7.87 4.86 4.88
CA ALA A 14 -6.74 5.77 5.01
C ALA A 14 -6.34 6.15 3.60
N GLY A 15 -6.22 7.42 3.33
CA GLY A 15 -5.84 7.87 2.00
C GLY A 15 -4.37 8.27 2.00
N ILE A 16 -3.75 8.17 0.83
CA ILE A 16 -2.34 8.53 0.59
C ILE A 16 -2.02 9.99 0.93
N VAL A 17 -3.00 10.91 0.78
CA VAL A 17 -2.83 12.33 1.09
C VAL A 17 -3.09 12.58 2.57
N PRO A 18 -2.08 13.06 3.30
CA PRO A 18 -2.20 13.30 4.74
C PRO A 18 -3.23 14.39 5.08
N PRO A 19 -3.98 14.24 6.19
CA PRO A 19 -4.96 15.24 6.62
C PRO A 19 -4.37 16.63 6.82
N TYR A 20 -3.14 16.74 7.31
CA TYR A 20 -2.49 18.01 7.52
C TYR A 20 -2.26 18.79 6.21
N LEU A 21 -2.01 18.09 5.09
CA LEU A 21 -1.85 18.70 3.78
C LEU A 21 -3.21 19.19 3.25
N LEU A 22 -4.24 18.33 3.31
CA LEU A 22 -5.61 18.75 2.96
C LEU A 22 -6.10 19.94 3.78
N LEU A 23 -5.76 20.01 5.08
CA LEU A 23 -6.12 21.15 5.92
C LEU A 23 -5.43 22.46 5.47
N ARG A 24 -4.19 22.38 5.02
CA ARG A 24 -3.47 23.55 4.48
C ARG A 24 -4.06 24.00 3.15
N ILE A 25 -4.37 23.05 2.25
CA ILE A 25 -5.04 23.36 0.99
C ILE A 25 -6.42 23.97 1.25
N ALA A 26 -7.22 23.41 2.16
CA ALA A 26 -8.53 23.93 2.54
C ALA A 26 -8.48 25.37 3.09
N ALA A 27 -7.35 25.79 3.65
CA ALA A 27 -7.13 27.14 4.16
C ALA A 27 -6.56 28.11 3.09
N ALA A 28 -6.18 27.60 1.91
CA ALA A 28 -5.50 28.36 0.87
C ALA A 28 -6.44 28.95 -0.21
N GLU A 29 -7.71 29.22 0.12
CA GLU A 29 -8.77 29.67 -0.81
C GLU A 29 -8.40 30.93 -1.64
N GLU A 30 -7.58 31.83 -1.10
CA GLU A 30 -7.13 33.02 -1.84
C GLU A 30 -6.15 32.69 -2.99
N HIS A 31 -5.56 31.47 -2.98
CA HIS A 31 -4.56 31.01 -3.97
C HIS A 31 -5.10 29.89 -4.85
N TYR A 32 -5.92 28.99 -4.27
CA TYR A 32 -6.48 27.80 -4.88
C TYR A 32 -7.94 27.65 -4.48
N ASP A 33 -8.87 28.23 -5.25
CA ASP A 33 -10.29 28.21 -4.88
C ASP A 33 -10.94 26.82 -5.14
N VAL A 34 -10.61 26.15 -6.23
CA VAL A 34 -11.12 24.81 -6.55
C VAL A 34 -10.51 23.78 -5.59
N ALA A 35 -9.20 23.83 -5.40
CA ALA A 35 -8.50 22.88 -4.52
C ALA A 35 -8.92 23.06 -3.04
N ALA A 36 -9.16 24.30 -2.58
CA ALA A 36 -9.61 24.51 -1.22
C ALA A 36 -10.99 23.89 -0.94
N ASP A 37 -11.92 24.00 -1.89
CA ASP A 37 -13.23 23.36 -1.78
C ASP A 37 -13.14 21.83 -1.92
N ALA A 38 -12.31 21.34 -2.81
CA ALA A 38 -12.05 19.92 -2.98
C ALA A 38 -11.45 19.29 -1.71
N ALA A 39 -10.43 19.93 -1.14
CA ALA A 39 -9.80 19.49 0.11
C ALA A 39 -10.78 19.48 1.30
N ARG A 40 -11.67 20.47 1.42
CA ARG A 40 -12.72 20.47 2.45
C ARG A 40 -13.66 19.28 2.30
N ARG A 41 -14.08 18.97 1.06
CA ARG A 41 -14.92 17.80 0.79
C ARG A 41 -14.20 16.50 1.09
N SER A 42 -12.95 16.37 0.68
CA SER A 42 -12.12 15.19 0.93
C SER A 42 -11.92 14.94 2.43
N LEU A 43 -11.63 15.99 3.21
CA LEU A 43 -11.51 15.90 4.68
C LEU A 43 -12.79 15.37 5.33
N LEU A 44 -13.97 15.88 4.92
CA LEU A 44 -15.27 15.45 5.47
C LEU A 44 -15.59 13.99 5.14
N ARG A 45 -15.13 13.51 3.99
CA ARG A 45 -15.32 12.10 3.56
C ARG A 45 -14.39 11.14 4.29
N ASP A 46 -13.16 11.59 4.53
CA ASP A 46 -12.12 10.74 5.14
C ASP A 46 -12.27 10.63 6.66
N GLU A 47 -12.91 11.59 7.35
CA GLU A 47 -13.01 11.63 8.80
C GLU A 47 -13.70 10.39 9.42
N PRO A 48 -14.91 9.98 8.97
CA PRO A 48 -15.58 8.79 9.51
C PRO A 48 -14.79 7.51 9.30
N MET A 49 -13.94 7.48 8.27
CA MET A 49 -13.19 6.31 7.86
C MET A 49 -11.92 6.11 8.67
N ARG A 50 -11.30 7.21 9.13
CA ARG A 50 -10.15 7.17 10.04
C ARG A 50 -10.51 6.64 11.42
N GLU A 51 -11.67 6.99 11.94
CA GLU A 51 -12.14 6.51 13.24
C GLU A 51 -12.31 4.99 13.28
N LEU A 52 -12.81 4.38 12.22
CA LEU A 52 -13.05 2.93 12.16
C LEU A 52 -11.77 2.09 12.11
N ARG A 53 -10.69 2.55 11.46
CA ARG A 53 -9.37 1.88 11.50
C ARG A 53 -8.78 1.85 12.90
N VAL A 54 -9.02 2.87 13.71
CA VAL A 54 -8.53 2.93 15.09
C VAL A 54 -9.16 1.85 15.96
N GLU A 55 -10.43 1.54 15.74
CA GLU A 55 -11.16 0.55 16.55
C GLU A 55 -10.84 -0.91 16.20
N GLY A 56 -10.13 -1.17 15.10
CA GLY A 56 -9.80 -2.53 14.67
C GLY A 56 -11.02 -3.37 14.30
N ALA A 57 -12.13 -2.71 13.99
CA ALA A 57 -13.37 -3.36 13.61
C ALA A 57 -13.32 -3.75 12.12
N HIS A 58 -12.88 -4.97 11.83
CA HIS A 58 -13.04 -5.60 10.53
C HIS A 58 -14.20 -6.61 10.57
N PRO A 59 -15.44 -6.21 10.23
CA PRO A 59 -16.58 -7.14 10.25
C PRO A 59 -16.66 -8.07 9.04
N GLY A 60 -15.58 -8.32 8.30
CA GLY A 60 -15.67 -8.99 7.02
C GLY A 60 -14.74 -10.15 6.73
N LEU A 61 -13.70 -10.39 7.53
CA LEU A 61 -12.75 -11.47 7.32
C LEU A 61 -12.88 -12.52 8.43
N LEU A 62 -13.97 -13.29 8.40
CA LEU A 62 -13.94 -14.62 8.98
C LEU A 62 -13.17 -15.52 8.02
N PRO A 63 -12.21 -16.33 8.51
CA PRO A 63 -11.59 -17.35 7.67
C PRO A 63 -12.72 -18.19 7.08
N HIS A 64 -12.72 -18.36 5.76
CA HIS A 64 -13.54 -19.39 5.16
C HIS A 64 -13.07 -20.71 5.74
N GLU A 65 -13.86 -21.30 6.65
CA GLU A 65 -13.65 -22.68 7.06
C GLU A 65 -13.83 -23.53 5.80
N HIS A 66 -12.71 -23.91 5.20
CA HIS A 66 -12.70 -24.99 4.22
C HIS A 66 -13.12 -26.26 4.95
N THR A 67 -14.38 -26.62 4.82
CA THR A 67 -14.87 -27.96 5.13
C THR A 67 -14.11 -28.94 4.24
N ARG A 68 -13.02 -29.47 4.76
CA ARG A 68 -12.40 -30.68 4.19
C ARG A 68 -13.46 -31.79 4.33
N SER A 69 -14.12 -32.08 3.22
CA SER A 69 -14.96 -33.26 3.10
C SER A 69 -14.07 -34.49 3.29
N ALA A 70 -14.11 -35.05 4.49
CA ALA A 70 -13.51 -36.36 4.76
C ALA A 70 -14.36 -37.40 4.08
N THR A 71 -13.96 -37.84 2.91
CA THR A 71 -14.46 -39.04 2.29
C THR A 71 -13.87 -40.23 3.04
N THR A 72 -14.70 -40.84 3.92
CA THR A 72 -14.45 -42.12 4.53
C THR A 72 -14.39 -43.18 3.46
N GLY A 73 -13.27 -43.93 3.45
CA GLY A 73 -13.05 -45.07 2.56
C GLY A 73 -14.11 -46.16 2.72
N ARG A 74 -14.48 -46.75 1.60
CA ARG A 74 -14.99 -48.10 1.52
C ARG A 74 -14.17 -48.83 0.46
N ASP A 75 -13.51 -49.89 0.92
CA ASP A 75 -12.85 -50.87 0.10
C ASP A 75 -13.86 -51.53 -0.85
N HIS A 76 -13.54 -51.56 -2.13
CA HIS A 76 -13.98 -52.61 -3.03
C HIS A 76 -12.90 -52.77 -4.12
N ASP A 77 -12.24 -53.90 -4.05
CA ASP A 77 -11.40 -54.46 -5.11
C ASP A 77 -12.22 -54.64 -6.38
N VAL A 78 -11.78 -54.04 -7.48
CA VAL A 78 -12.05 -54.51 -8.84
C VAL A 78 -10.82 -54.16 -9.69
N GLU A 79 -10.14 -55.23 -10.13
CA GLU A 79 -9.13 -55.17 -11.18
C GLU A 79 -9.79 -54.81 -12.51
N ALA A 80 -9.28 -53.80 -13.19
CA ALA A 80 -9.47 -53.60 -14.62
C ALA A 80 -8.23 -52.92 -15.22
N GLU A 81 -7.64 -53.67 -16.13
CA GLU A 81 -6.54 -53.23 -16.99
C GLU A 81 -6.98 -52.15 -17.97
N GLY A 82 -6.07 -51.20 -18.22
CA GLY A 82 -5.97 -50.56 -19.53
C GLY A 82 -6.30 -49.10 -19.64
N GLU A 83 -5.32 -48.42 -20.14
CA GLU A 83 -5.29 -47.19 -20.90
C GLU A 83 -4.84 -45.92 -20.17
N GLY A 84 -3.69 -45.44 -20.64
CA GLY A 84 -3.13 -44.10 -20.70
C GLY A 84 -3.56 -43.09 -19.62
N ALA A 85 -2.68 -42.87 -18.64
CA ALA A 85 -2.81 -41.69 -17.77
C ALA A 85 -2.91 -40.42 -18.65
N PRO A 86 -3.83 -39.49 -18.33
CA PRO A 86 -3.83 -38.20 -18.99
C PRO A 86 -2.52 -37.48 -18.66
N VAL A 87 -1.85 -36.99 -19.72
CA VAL A 87 -0.74 -36.05 -19.60
C VAL A 87 -1.11 -35.00 -18.56
N ASP A 88 -0.22 -34.77 -17.60
CA ASP A 88 -0.26 -33.69 -16.63
C ASP A 88 -0.79 -32.43 -17.34
N ALA A 89 -2.00 -32.04 -17.00
CA ALA A 89 -2.47 -30.73 -17.39
C ALA A 89 -1.58 -29.75 -16.65
N ALA A 90 -0.74 -29.03 -17.38
CA ALA A 90 0.12 -28.00 -16.80
C ALA A 90 -0.75 -27.10 -15.91
N VAL A 91 -0.39 -26.98 -14.64
CA VAL A 91 -1.03 -26.01 -13.75
C VAL A 91 -0.88 -24.66 -14.45
N PRO A 92 -1.96 -23.92 -14.74
CA PRO A 92 -1.85 -22.64 -15.41
C PRO A 92 -0.94 -21.73 -14.56
N GLU A 93 -0.03 -21.01 -15.23
CA GLU A 93 0.81 -20.03 -14.53
C GLU A 93 -0.11 -18.97 -13.88
N PRO A 94 0.22 -18.50 -12.65
CA PRO A 94 -0.52 -17.46 -12.00
C PRO A 94 -0.65 -16.24 -12.93
N ALA A 95 -1.83 -15.65 -12.97
CA ALA A 95 -2.13 -14.46 -13.77
C ALA A 95 -3.02 -13.53 -12.97
N PRO A 96 -2.89 -12.19 -13.10
CA PRO A 96 -3.74 -11.27 -12.37
C PRO A 96 -5.20 -11.38 -12.82
N ASP A 97 -6.15 -11.12 -11.93
CA ASP A 97 -7.56 -10.89 -12.25
C ASP A 97 -7.91 -9.43 -11.92
N ARG A 98 -7.60 -8.53 -12.85
CA ARG A 98 -7.82 -7.08 -12.67
C ARG A 98 -9.21 -6.68 -13.09
N ARG A 99 -9.86 -5.84 -12.26
CA ARG A 99 -11.22 -5.33 -12.48
C ARG A 99 -11.27 -3.86 -12.17
N ILE A 100 -11.48 -3.04 -13.19
CA ILE A 100 -11.56 -1.59 -13.05
C ILE A 100 -13.00 -1.12 -13.25
N SER A 101 -13.50 -0.39 -12.26
CA SER A 101 -14.82 0.24 -12.29
C SER A 101 -14.69 1.76 -12.35
N ASP A 102 -15.66 2.42 -12.98
CA ASP A 102 -15.79 3.86 -13.09
C ASP A 102 -16.94 4.34 -12.19
N ALA A 103 -16.63 5.20 -11.22
CA ALA A 103 -17.63 5.81 -10.35
C ALA A 103 -18.33 7.01 -10.99
N GLN A 104 -17.87 7.52 -12.13
CA GLN A 104 -18.44 8.64 -12.87
C GLN A 104 -18.65 9.92 -12.03
N GLY A 105 -17.71 10.22 -11.15
CA GLY A 105 -17.79 11.32 -10.21
C GLY A 105 -18.70 11.08 -9.01
N ALA A 106 -19.33 9.91 -8.91
CA ALA A 106 -20.15 9.55 -7.75
C ALA A 106 -19.30 8.98 -6.61
N GLU A 107 -19.88 8.97 -5.40
CA GLU A 107 -19.25 8.40 -4.20
C GLU A 107 -19.70 6.95 -3.91
N SER A 108 -20.44 6.35 -4.84
CA SER A 108 -20.95 4.98 -4.70
C SER A 108 -19.97 3.97 -5.30
N LEU A 109 -19.60 2.96 -4.50
CA LEU A 109 -18.70 1.89 -4.89
C LEU A 109 -19.47 0.60 -5.23
N PRO A 110 -18.96 -0.21 -6.18
CA PRO A 110 -17.74 -0.03 -6.96
C PRO A 110 -17.88 0.91 -8.17
N GLY A 111 -19.08 1.36 -8.56
CA GLY A 111 -19.36 2.01 -9.83
C GLY A 111 -19.64 1.00 -10.95
N HIS A 112 -19.43 1.42 -12.20
CA HIS A 112 -19.65 0.59 -13.39
C HIS A 112 -18.37 -0.13 -13.78
N LEU A 113 -18.39 -1.45 -13.92
CA LEU A 113 -17.25 -2.23 -14.41
C LEU A 113 -16.99 -1.85 -15.87
N VAL A 114 -15.77 -1.34 -16.15
CA VAL A 114 -15.40 -0.79 -17.47
C VAL A 114 -14.23 -1.54 -18.12
N ARG A 115 -13.37 -2.22 -17.34
CA ARG A 115 -12.27 -3.02 -17.88
C ARG A 115 -11.99 -4.21 -16.97
N THR A 116 -11.85 -5.40 -17.58
CA THR A 116 -11.45 -6.63 -16.88
C THR A 116 -10.18 -7.21 -17.48
N GLU A 117 -9.63 -8.24 -16.84
CA GLU A 117 -8.40 -8.89 -17.29
C GLU A 117 -8.47 -9.29 -18.76
N GLY A 118 -7.38 -9.02 -19.50
CA GLY A 118 -7.23 -9.34 -20.90
C GLY A 118 -7.99 -8.43 -21.87
N GLN A 119 -8.80 -7.48 -21.40
CA GLN A 119 -9.45 -6.52 -22.28
C GLN A 119 -8.48 -5.42 -22.76
N PRO A 120 -8.67 -4.91 -24.00
CA PRO A 120 -7.84 -3.83 -24.52
C PRO A 120 -8.03 -2.54 -23.73
N ALA A 121 -7.10 -1.58 -23.91
CA ALA A 121 -7.21 -0.23 -23.37
C ALA A 121 -8.54 0.42 -23.78
N THR A 122 -9.15 1.13 -22.84
CA THR A 122 -10.44 1.82 -23.03
C THR A 122 -10.27 3.15 -23.71
N GLY A 123 -9.06 3.77 -23.60
CA GLY A 123 -8.75 5.14 -23.99
C GLY A 123 -9.06 6.16 -22.90
N ASP A 124 -9.64 5.73 -21.78
CA ASP A 124 -9.72 6.51 -20.56
C ASP A 124 -8.42 6.39 -19.79
N VAL A 125 -7.77 7.52 -19.50
CA VAL A 125 -6.42 7.56 -18.94
C VAL A 125 -6.40 6.96 -17.53
N ALA A 126 -7.36 7.29 -16.67
CA ALA A 126 -7.39 6.81 -15.30
C ALA A 126 -7.70 5.30 -15.24
N VAL A 127 -8.62 4.80 -16.06
CA VAL A 127 -8.94 3.37 -16.18
C VAL A 127 -7.71 2.59 -16.64
N ASP A 128 -7.03 3.09 -17.66
CA ASP A 128 -5.90 2.38 -18.26
C ASP A 128 -4.67 2.42 -17.34
N GLN A 129 -4.39 3.54 -16.67
CA GLN A 129 -3.34 3.65 -15.65
C GLN A 129 -3.59 2.75 -14.44
N ALA A 130 -4.81 2.71 -13.91
CA ALA A 130 -5.17 1.82 -12.80
C ALA A 130 -4.98 0.36 -13.19
N TYR A 131 -5.43 -0.04 -14.38
CA TYR A 131 -5.28 -1.39 -14.88
C TYR A 131 -3.81 -1.79 -15.03
N ASP A 132 -2.98 -0.94 -15.64
CA ASP A 132 -1.57 -1.23 -15.86
C ASP A 132 -0.80 -1.25 -14.53
N GLY A 133 -1.05 -0.26 -13.65
CA GLY A 133 -0.42 -0.19 -12.33
C GLY A 133 -0.73 -1.38 -11.44
N LEU A 134 -1.99 -1.86 -11.42
CA LEU A 134 -2.33 -3.12 -10.72
C LEU A 134 -1.57 -4.32 -11.26
N GLY A 135 -1.32 -4.35 -12.57
CA GLY A 135 -0.50 -5.40 -13.19
C GLY A 135 0.95 -5.37 -12.72
N GLU A 136 1.54 -4.19 -12.58
CA GLU A 136 2.91 -4.03 -12.07
C GLU A 136 3.02 -4.42 -10.59
N VAL A 137 2.03 -4.03 -9.76
CA VAL A 137 1.99 -4.45 -8.35
C VAL A 137 1.89 -5.98 -8.25
N TRP A 138 0.96 -6.58 -8.99
CA TRP A 138 0.82 -8.04 -9.03
C TRP A 138 2.12 -8.71 -9.45
N ALA A 139 2.76 -8.20 -10.52
CA ALA A 139 4.00 -8.75 -11.03
C ALA A 139 5.15 -8.70 -10.01
N LEU A 140 5.27 -7.60 -9.24
CA LEU A 140 6.23 -7.53 -8.15
C LEU A 140 5.93 -8.58 -7.08
N PHE A 141 4.70 -8.64 -6.57
CA PHE A 141 4.35 -9.54 -5.47
C PHE A 141 4.44 -10.99 -5.87
N GLU A 142 3.96 -11.37 -7.03
CA GLU A 142 3.99 -12.75 -7.51
C GLU A 142 5.41 -13.18 -7.89
N ARG A 143 6.07 -12.45 -8.81
CA ARG A 143 7.35 -12.90 -9.39
C ARG A 143 8.52 -12.76 -8.44
N VAL A 144 8.51 -11.73 -7.58
CA VAL A 144 9.59 -11.51 -6.63
C VAL A 144 9.33 -12.21 -5.31
N TYR A 145 8.11 -12.13 -4.78
CA TYR A 145 7.81 -12.64 -3.43
C TYR A 145 7.01 -13.94 -3.42
N GLY A 146 6.52 -14.40 -4.58
CA GLY A 146 5.71 -15.63 -4.69
C GLY A 146 4.33 -15.47 -4.06
N ARG A 147 3.80 -14.22 -4.03
CA ARG A 147 2.49 -13.92 -3.49
C ARG A 147 1.51 -13.61 -4.61
N ASP A 148 0.56 -14.51 -4.82
CA ASP A 148 -0.51 -14.32 -5.80
C ASP A 148 -1.61 -13.41 -5.23
N ALA A 149 -1.69 -12.20 -5.75
CA ALA A 149 -2.61 -11.14 -5.32
C ALA A 149 -2.46 -10.69 -3.83
N ILE A 150 -3.47 -9.97 -3.31
CA ILE A 150 -3.46 -9.38 -1.96
C ILE A 150 -3.49 -10.45 -0.87
N ASP A 151 -4.31 -11.48 -1.06
CA ASP A 151 -4.50 -12.56 -0.10
C ASP A 151 -3.43 -13.66 -0.17
N GLY A 152 -2.69 -13.74 -1.28
CA GLY A 152 -1.74 -14.80 -1.58
C GLY A 152 -2.39 -16.05 -2.18
N GLU A 153 -3.66 -15.97 -2.58
CA GLU A 153 -4.47 -17.07 -3.11
C GLU A 153 -5.12 -16.74 -4.46
N GLY A 154 -4.79 -15.58 -5.06
CA GLY A 154 -5.28 -15.16 -6.38
C GLY A 154 -6.61 -14.42 -6.37
N ALA A 155 -6.93 -13.71 -5.29
CA ALA A 155 -8.12 -12.86 -5.26
C ALA A 155 -8.09 -11.77 -6.34
N PRO A 156 -9.26 -11.35 -6.88
CA PRO A 156 -9.32 -10.26 -7.84
C PRO A 156 -8.69 -8.97 -7.32
N LEU A 157 -7.98 -8.27 -8.19
CA LEU A 157 -7.45 -6.93 -7.94
C LEU A 157 -8.46 -5.91 -8.45
N GLU A 158 -9.25 -5.36 -7.54
CA GLU A 158 -10.31 -4.42 -7.89
C GLU A 158 -9.87 -2.98 -7.68
N ALA A 159 -10.22 -2.11 -8.62
CA ALA A 159 -10.05 -0.67 -8.48
C ALA A 159 -11.29 0.09 -8.96
N THR A 160 -11.53 1.25 -8.35
CA THR A 160 -12.51 2.23 -8.80
C THR A 160 -11.80 3.54 -9.09
N VAL A 161 -12.01 4.09 -10.28
CA VAL A 161 -11.52 5.40 -10.71
C VAL A 161 -12.65 6.42 -10.79
N HIS A 162 -12.30 7.70 -10.96
CA HIS A 162 -13.25 8.81 -11.03
C HIS A 162 -14.18 8.88 -9.81
N PHE A 163 -13.62 8.58 -8.63
CA PHE A 163 -14.40 8.61 -7.39
C PHE A 163 -14.57 10.04 -6.88
N GLY A 164 -15.83 10.44 -6.69
CA GLY A 164 -16.19 11.76 -6.18
C GLY A 164 -15.89 12.89 -7.17
N ASP A 165 -16.46 14.06 -6.90
CA ASP A 165 -16.18 15.27 -7.67
C ASP A 165 -14.93 15.96 -7.11
N HIS A 166 -13.85 16.06 -7.89
CA HIS A 166 -12.57 16.60 -7.47
C HIS A 166 -12.07 16.00 -6.13
N TYR A 167 -12.09 14.66 -6.04
CA TYR A 167 -11.62 14.01 -4.82
C TYR A 167 -10.08 13.97 -4.77
N ASP A 168 -9.50 14.61 -3.74
CA ASP A 168 -8.06 14.80 -3.59
C ASP A 168 -7.43 13.70 -2.77
N ASN A 169 -7.73 12.44 -3.09
CA ASN A 169 -7.12 11.32 -2.41
C ASN A 169 -7.20 10.01 -3.23
N ALA A 170 -6.45 9.01 -2.76
CA ALA A 170 -6.63 7.61 -3.09
C ALA A 170 -6.66 6.80 -1.79
N PHE A 171 -7.34 5.65 -1.76
CA PHE A 171 -7.43 4.82 -0.56
C PHE A 171 -7.77 3.36 -0.86
N TRP A 172 -7.35 2.48 0.04
CA TRP A 172 -7.81 1.10 0.15
C TRP A 172 -9.06 1.03 1.03
N ASP A 173 -10.18 0.45 0.55
CA ASP A 173 -11.46 0.36 1.28
C ASP A 173 -11.68 -0.97 1.99
N GLY A 174 -10.70 -1.89 1.97
CA GLY A 174 -10.79 -3.24 2.50
C GLY A 174 -11.20 -4.29 1.46
N GLU A 175 -11.54 -3.88 0.23
CA GLU A 175 -11.86 -4.78 -0.90
C GLU A 175 -11.20 -4.33 -2.20
N ARG A 176 -11.04 -3.00 -2.37
CA ARG A 176 -10.55 -2.39 -3.63
C ARG A 176 -9.77 -1.12 -3.37
N MET A 177 -9.01 -0.72 -4.35
CA MET A 177 -8.41 0.61 -4.39
C MET A 177 -9.39 1.60 -4.99
N VAL A 178 -9.41 2.82 -4.47
CA VAL A 178 -10.28 3.89 -4.93
C VAL A 178 -9.45 5.13 -5.21
N PHE A 179 -9.61 5.69 -6.41
CA PHE A 179 -8.81 6.81 -6.89
C PHE A 179 -9.67 8.00 -7.26
N GLY A 180 -9.32 9.18 -6.75
CA GLY A 180 -9.84 10.46 -7.19
C GLY A 180 -9.05 11.02 -8.36
N ASP A 181 -9.67 11.98 -9.06
CA ASP A 181 -9.06 12.66 -10.21
C ASP A 181 -8.21 13.88 -9.81
N GLY A 182 -8.23 14.25 -8.53
CA GLY A 182 -7.64 15.49 -8.06
C GLY A 182 -8.45 16.73 -8.45
N ASP A 183 -8.05 17.86 -7.92
CA ASP A 183 -8.72 19.16 -8.13
C ASP A 183 -8.24 19.90 -9.41
N GLY A 184 -7.10 19.51 -9.97
CA GLY A 184 -6.48 20.13 -11.15
C GLY A 184 -5.71 21.42 -10.87
N GLU A 185 -5.73 21.95 -9.64
CA GLU A 185 -4.93 23.09 -9.19
C GLU A 185 -3.72 22.64 -8.38
N VAL A 186 -3.92 21.83 -7.35
CA VAL A 186 -2.86 21.25 -6.50
C VAL A 186 -2.55 19.84 -6.92
N PHE A 187 -3.57 19.00 -7.07
CA PHE A 187 -3.44 17.59 -7.43
C PHE A 187 -3.92 17.28 -8.84
N ARG A 188 -3.16 16.42 -9.50
CA ARG A 188 -3.57 15.65 -10.67
C ARG A 188 -4.22 14.35 -10.24
N GLY A 189 -4.71 13.55 -11.21
CA GLY A 189 -5.29 12.25 -10.93
C GLY A 189 -4.31 11.29 -10.24
N PHE A 190 -4.77 10.57 -9.24
CA PHE A 190 -3.94 9.73 -8.37
C PHE A 190 -3.47 8.43 -9.03
N THR A 191 -4.10 8.01 -10.12
CA THR A 191 -3.67 6.85 -10.92
C THR A 191 -2.38 7.09 -11.71
N GLN A 192 -1.91 8.35 -11.84
CA GLN A 192 -0.69 8.68 -12.57
C GLN A 192 0.58 8.16 -11.89
N SER A 193 0.56 7.94 -10.58
CA SER A 193 1.72 7.50 -9.82
C SER A 193 1.62 6.02 -9.48
N ILE A 194 2.54 5.21 -10.01
CA ILE A 194 2.63 3.78 -9.72
C ILE A 194 2.90 3.56 -8.23
N SER A 195 3.71 4.42 -7.60
CA SER A 195 3.98 4.30 -6.16
C SER A 195 2.72 4.53 -5.30
N VAL A 196 1.76 5.34 -5.75
CA VAL A 196 0.45 5.48 -5.10
C VAL A 196 -0.38 4.19 -5.23
N ILE A 197 -0.45 3.62 -6.43
CA ILE A 197 -1.19 2.36 -6.66
C ILE A 197 -0.62 1.23 -5.82
N GLY A 198 0.72 1.10 -5.78
CA GLY A 198 1.42 0.11 -4.97
C GLY A 198 1.24 0.32 -3.47
N HIS A 199 1.21 1.57 -3.01
CA HIS A 199 0.97 1.93 -1.61
C HIS A 199 -0.43 1.48 -1.15
N GLU A 200 -1.46 1.80 -1.92
CA GLU A 200 -2.84 1.45 -1.55
C GLU A 200 -3.05 -0.07 -1.52
N LEU A 201 -2.48 -0.81 -2.49
CA LEU A 201 -2.57 -2.26 -2.49
C LEU A 201 -1.82 -2.88 -1.30
N ALA A 202 -0.68 -2.31 -0.90
CA ALA A 202 0.12 -2.81 0.22
C ALA A 202 -0.60 -2.67 1.57
N HIS A 203 -1.53 -1.73 1.73
CA HIS A 203 -2.43 -1.72 2.89
C HIS A 203 -3.24 -3.02 2.98
N GLY A 204 -3.76 -3.51 1.85
CA GLY A 204 -4.46 -4.80 1.79
C GLY A 204 -3.56 -5.97 2.19
N VAL A 205 -2.30 -5.99 1.71
CA VAL A 205 -1.33 -7.03 2.11
C VAL A 205 -1.04 -6.96 3.61
N THR A 206 -0.85 -5.77 4.18
CA THR A 206 -0.62 -5.58 5.62
C THR A 206 -1.83 -6.06 6.43
N GLU A 207 -3.04 -5.79 5.96
CA GLU A 207 -4.29 -6.22 6.60
C GLU A 207 -4.44 -7.75 6.62
N MET A 208 -4.01 -8.43 5.55
CA MET A 208 -4.04 -9.89 5.44
C MET A 208 -2.89 -10.59 6.18
N THR A 209 -1.86 -9.85 6.60
CA THR A 209 -0.65 -10.43 7.22
C THR A 209 -0.44 -9.93 8.67
N ALA A 210 0.38 -8.91 8.87
CA ALA A 210 0.75 -8.39 10.19
C ALA A 210 -0.39 -7.66 10.92
N ARG A 211 -1.39 -7.16 10.21
CA ARG A 211 -2.57 -6.46 10.76
C ARG A 211 -2.20 -5.29 11.67
N LEU A 212 -1.18 -4.53 11.30
CA LEU A 212 -0.71 -3.38 12.05
C LEU A 212 -1.84 -2.37 12.25
N ARG A 213 -2.14 -2.07 13.53
CA ARG A 213 -3.20 -1.15 13.89
C ARG A 213 -2.86 0.26 13.40
N TYR A 214 -3.82 0.93 12.78
CA TYR A 214 -3.63 2.23 12.13
C TYR A 214 -3.64 3.38 13.14
N ARG A 215 -2.69 3.36 14.12
CA ARG A 215 -2.52 4.38 15.14
C ARG A 215 -1.09 4.41 15.67
N ASP A 216 -0.59 5.60 16.02
CA ASP A 216 0.72 5.82 16.63
C ASP A 216 1.84 5.13 15.82
N GLN A 217 2.83 4.51 16.48
CA GLN A 217 3.94 3.84 15.79
C GLN A 217 3.50 2.67 14.90
N SER A 218 2.50 1.88 15.32
CA SER A 218 2.01 0.77 14.49
C SER A 218 1.31 1.26 13.23
N GLY A 219 0.61 2.40 13.31
CA GLY A 219 0.03 3.06 12.14
C GLY A 219 1.08 3.68 11.24
N ALA A 220 2.12 4.30 11.80
CA ALA A 220 3.24 4.79 11.04
C ALA A 220 4.04 3.66 10.34
N LEU A 221 4.09 2.46 10.93
CA LEU A 221 4.63 1.26 10.28
C LEU A 221 3.72 0.76 9.15
N ASN A 222 2.40 0.84 9.31
CA ASN A 222 1.45 0.49 8.25
C ASN A 222 1.66 1.39 7.03
N GLU A 223 1.77 2.71 7.23
CA GLU A 223 2.12 3.68 6.19
C GLU A 223 3.51 3.40 5.58
N HIS A 224 4.50 3.14 6.43
CA HIS A 224 5.85 2.80 6.00
C HIS A 224 5.88 1.58 5.07
N VAL A 225 5.23 0.48 5.46
CA VAL A 225 5.17 -0.73 4.64
C VAL A 225 4.51 -0.45 3.30
N SER A 226 3.45 0.36 3.29
CA SER A 226 2.77 0.80 2.07
C SER A 226 3.68 1.66 1.20
N ASP A 227 4.41 2.61 1.76
CA ASP A 227 5.41 3.40 1.03
C ASP A 227 6.55 2.53 0.47
N VAL A 228 7.03 1.54 1.25
CA VAL A 228 8.07 0.60 0.79
C VAL A 228 7.61 -0.15 -0.46
N PHE A 229 6.46 -0.81 -0.42
CA PHE A 229 5.99 -1.58 -1.56
C PHE A 229 5.51 -0.71 -2.71
N GLY A 230 5.03 0.52 -2.44
CA GLY A 230 4.78 1.53 -3.46
C GLY A 230 6.05 1.90 -4.23
N ALA A 231 7.11 2.28 -3.51
CA ALA A 231 8.41 2.60 -4.12
C ALA A 231 9.02 1.40 -4.87
N LEU A 232 8.95 0.20 -4.30
CA LEU A 232 9.47 -1.02 -4.93
C LEU A 232 8.69 -1.39 -6.20
N THR A 233 7.37 -1.16 -6.24
CA THR A 233 6.57 -1.36 -7.46
C THR A 233 7.02 -0.42 -8.57
N GLU A 234 7.21 0.86 -8.27
CA GLU A 234 7.67 1.85 -9.24
C GLU A 234 9.07 1.50 -9.75
N GLN A 235 10.01 1.19 -8.85
CA GLN A 235 11.36 0.77 -9.21
C GLN A 235 11.35 -0.50 -10.08
N TYR A 236 10.52 -1.49 -9.73
CA TYR A 236 10.39 -2.74 -10.49
C TYR A 236 9.87 -2.49 -11.90
N ALA A 237 8.79 -1.72 -12.04
CA ALA A 237 8.19 -1.37 -13.32
C ALA A 237 9.16 -0.59 -14.22
N MET A 238 9.99 0.28 -13.63
CA MET A 238 10.98 1.09 -14.35
C MET A 238 12.35 0.42 -14.50
N GLY A 239 12.59 -0.74 -13.86
CA GLY A 239 13.88 -1.41 -13.86
C GLY A 239 15.00 -0.60 -13.20
N GLN A 240 14.67 0.19 -12.18
CA GLN A 240 15.61 1.08 -11.48
C GLN A 240 16.29 0.35 -10.33
N ASP A 241 17.60 0.46 -10.20
CA ASP A 241 18.32 0.05 -9.02
C ASP A 241 18.20 1.09 -7.87
N ALA A 242 18.68 0.73 -6.68
CA ALA A 242 18.57 1.58 -5.50
C ALA A 242 19.28 2.94 -5.62
N GLU A 243 20.32 3.05 -6.47
CA GLU A 243 21.07 4.28 -6.71
C GLU A 243 20.32 5.19 -7.69
N ALA A 244 19.69 4.62 -8.72
CA ALA A 244 18.96 5.36 -9.75
C ALA A 244 17.54 5.77 -9.30
N ALA A 245 16.98 5.11 -8.29
CA ALA A 245 15.64 5.37 -7.79
C ALA A 245 15.51 6.76 -7.14
N THR A 246 14.35 7.40 -7.36
CA THR A 246 14.06 8.73 -6.78
C THR A 246 13.73 8.67 -5.29
N TRP A 247 13.26 7.53 -4.80
CA TRP A 247 12.76 7.33 -3.44
C TRP A 247 11.63 8.29 -3.04
N LEU A 248 10.85 8.71 -4.04
CA LEU A 248 9.70 9.59 -3.88
C LEU A 248 8.41 8.77 -3.90
N ILE A 249 7.44 9.16 -3.09
CA ILE A 249 6.08 8.62 -3.07
C ILE A 249 5.12 9.65 -3.63
N GLY A 250 4.38 9.29 -4.67
CA GLY A 250 3.46 10.20 -5.34
C GLY A 250 4.20 11.22 -6.21
N GLU A 251 5.33 10.83 -6.84
CA GLU A 251 6.01 11.71 -7.81
C GLU A 251 5.07 12.04 -8.97
N GLY A 252 4.99 13.31 -9.35
CA GLY A 252 4.20 13.80 -10.48
C GLY A 252 2.71 14.03 -10.19
N ILE A 253 2.20 13.75 -8.99
CA ILE A 253 0.79 14.02 -8.66
C ILE A 253 0.52 15.51 -8.37
N PHE A 254 1.52 16.29 -7.98
CA PHE A 254 1.37 17.74 -7.91
C PHE A 254 1.33 18.37 -9.31
N THR A 255 0.56 19.43 -9.44
CA THR A 255 0.59 20.29 -10.64
C THR A 255 1.84 21.16 -10.64
N GLU A 256 2.09 21.89 -11.73
CA GLU A 256 3.19 22.86 -11.83
C GLU A 256 3.00 24.10 -10.94
N LEU A 257 1.83 24.27 -10.36
CA LEU A 257 1.56 25.39 -9.44
C LEU A 257 2.18 25.17 -8.06
N VAL A 258 2.46 23.91 -7.70
CA VAL A 258 3.01 23.52 -6.39
C VAL A 258 4.53 23.43 -6.47
N GLN A 259 5.24 24.02 -5.51
CA GLN A 259 6.69 23.90 -5.35
C GLN A 259 7.02 22.61 -4.58
N GLY A 260 6.80 21.47 -5.26
CA GLY A 260 6.95 20.14 -4.69
C GLY A 260 7.21 19.09 -5.78
N ARG A 261 7.93 18.04 -5.40
CA ARG A 261 8.23 16.90 -6.30
C ARG A 261 7.25 15.75 -6.09
N ALA A 262 6.85 15.52 -4.84
CA ALA A 262 6.06 14.37 -4.42
C ALA A 262 5.40 14.61 -3.06
N LEU A 263 4.57 13.67 -2.60
CA LEU A 263 3.98 13.72 -1.25
C LEU A 263 5.01 13.48 -0.16
N ARG A 264 5.93 12.53 -0.37
CA ARG A 264 6.95 12.12 0.61
C ARG A 264 8.27 11.78 -0.07
N SER A 265 9.37 11.93 0.68
CA SER A 265 10.69 11.40 0.30
C SER A 265 11.12 10.35 1.32
N MET A 266 11.33 9.12 0.88
CA MET A 266 11.80 8.05 1.77
C MET A 266 13.26 8.23 2.19
N LEU A 267 14.11 8.72 1.29
CA LEU A 267 15.54 8.90 1.56
C LEU A 267 15.81 10.16 2.38
N GLU A 268 15.08 11.24 2.10
CA GLU A 268 15.22 12.55 2.73
C GLU A 268 13.87 13.06 3.26
N PRO A 269 13.27 12.44 4.30
CA PRO A 269 12.01 12.91 4.86
C PRO A 269 12.07 14.39 5.25
N GLY A 270 11.01 15.13 4.97
CA GLY A 270 10.94 16.58 5.20
C GLY A 270 11.42 17.43 4.03
N THR A 271 11.62 16.83 2.83
CA THR A 271 12.15 17.53 1.64
C THR A 271 11.33 17.33 0.38
N ALA A 272 10.22 16.61 0.42
CA ALA A 272 9.43 16.28 -0.77
C ALA A 272 8.81 17.53 -1.41
N TYR A 273 8.44 18.51 -0.61
CA TYR A 273 7.94 19.83 -1.05
C TYR A 273 8.35 20.93 -0.08
N ASP A 274 8.50 22.15 -0.59
CA ASP A 274 8.69 23.39 0.18
C ASP A 274 7.99 24.51 -0.58
N ASP A 275 6.71 24.72 -0.30
CA ASP A 275 5.77 25.53 -1.06
C ASP A 275 5.31 26.73 -0.25
N ASP A 276 5.23 27.90 -0.88
CA ASP A 276 4.89 29.17 -0.21
C ASP A 276 3.47 29.15 0.40
N VAL A 277 2.56 28.31 -0.13
CA VAL A 277 1.17 28.19 0.34
C VAL A 277 0.99 26.95 1.22
N LEU A 278 1.44 25.77 0.74
CA LEU A 278 1.28 24.51 1.44
C LEU A 278 2.29 24.32 2.57
N GLY A 279 3.36 25.14 2.58
CA GLY A 279 4.45 25.03 3.52
C GLY A 279 5.38 23.86 3.21
N ARG A 280 6.26 23.56 4.18
CA ARG A 280 7.26 22.51 4.03
C ARG A 280 6.73 21.14 4.47
N ASP A 281 7.22 20.08 3.82
CA ASP A 281 7.04 18.68 4.25
C ASP A 281 7.45 18.52 5.73
N PRO A 282 6.52 18.12 6.62
CA PRO A 282 6.78 18.06 8.05
C PRO A 282 7.38 16.74 8.55
N GLN A 283 7.63 15.76 7.66
CA GLN A 283 8.07 14.43 8.07
C GLN A 283 9.43 14.45 8.80
N PRO A 284 9.56 13.86 10.01
CA PRO A 284 10.82 13.70 10.68
C PRO A 284 11.68 12.60 10.04
N ALA A 285 13.00 12.83 9.99
CA ALA A 285 13.98 11.92 9.45
C ALA A 285 14.68 11.05 10.52
N HIS A 286 14.39 11.25 11.81
CA HIS A 286 15.07 10.60 12.93
C HIS A 286 14.13 10.49 14.14
N PHE A 287 14.23 9.39 14.90
CA PHE A 287 13.34 9.06 16.02
C PHE A 287 13.35 10.09 17.16
N ARG A 288 14.48 10.80 17.38
CA ARG A 288 14.51 11.92 18.36
C ARG A 288 13.53 13.04 18.03
N ASP A 289 13.14 13.18 16.77
CA ASP A 289 12.24 14.20 16.25
C ASP A 289 10.82 13.64 16.06
N TYR A 290 10.52 12.46 16.65
CA TYR A 290 9.20 11.82 16.59
C TYR A 290 8.12 12.79 17.06
N ILE A 291 7.07 12.96 16.27
CA ILE A 291 5.99 13.89 16.53
C ILE A 291 4.89 13.19 17.34
N VAL A 292 4.68 13.66 18.57
CA VAL A 292 3.58 13.21 19.43
C VAL A 292 2.37 14.13 19.18
N THR A 293 1.29 13.57 18.67
CA THR A 293 0.06 14.29 18.33
C THR A 293 -1.15 13.36 18.41
N ASP A 294 -2.33 13.94 18.64
CA ASP A 294 -3.59 13.21 18.52
C ASP A 294 -4.18 13.30 17.09
N ALA A 295 -3.70 14.24 16.28
CA ALA A 295 -4.09 14.37 14.90
C ALA A 295 -3.50 13.24 14.05
N ASP A 296 -4.12 12.96 12.90
CA ASP A 296 -3.62 11.97 11.94
C ASP A 296 -3.38 10.60 12.60
N ASN A 297 -4.29 10.15 13.44
CA ASN A 297 -4.22 8.88 14.20
C ASN A 297 -2.91 8.70 15.00
N GLY A 298 -2.40 9.77 15.59
CA GLY A 298 -1.10 9.76 16.28
C GLY A 298 0.07 10.09 15.35
N GLY A 299 -0.19 10.78 14.24
CA GLY A 299 0.82 11.23 13.28
C GLY A 299 1.35 10.10 12.40
N VAL A 300 0.48 9.21 11.91
CA VAL A 300 0.90 8.03 11.13
C VAL A 300 1.62 8.42 9.84
N HIS A 301 1.09 9.39 9.08
CA HIS A 301 1.74 9.90 7.86
C HIS A 301 2.97 10.78 8.15
N LEU A 302 3.05 11.37 9.34
CA LEU A 302 4.22 12.14 9.75
C LEU A 302 5.39 11.22 10.09
N ASN A 303 5.16 10.30 11.02
CA ASN A 303 6.22 9.49 11.62
C ASN A 303 6.67 8.32 10.75
N SER A 304 5.93 7.98 9.68
CA SER A 304 6.35 7.00 8.67
C SER A 304 7.66 7.38 7.97
N GLY A 305 8.02 8.66 7.94
CA GLY A 305 9.29 9.14 7.40
C GLY A 305 10.52 8.52 8.10
N ILE A 306 10.42 8.22 9.40
CA ILE A 306 11.53 7.63 10.17
C ILE A 306 11.88 6.22 9.66
N PRO A 307 10.96 5.22 9.65
CA PRO A 307 11.25 3.91 9.12
C PRO A 307 11.44 3.91 7.58
N ASN A 308 10.80 4.83 6.82
CA ASN A 308 11.06 5.00 5.39
C ASN A 308 12.53 5.26 5.12
N ARG A 309 13.12 6.17 5.89
CA ARG A 309 14.54 6.48 5.77
C ARG A 309 15.43 5.30 6.12
N ALA A 310 15.08 4.52 7.15
CA ALA A 310 15.84 3.32 7.52
C ALA A 310 15.90 2.31 6.37
N PHE A 311 14.76 2.08 5.70
CA PHE A 311 14.67 1.21 4.53
C PHE A 311 15.50 1.73 3.35
N ALA A 312 15.29 2.99 2.96
CA ALA A 312 15.96 3.59 1.82
C ALA A 312 17.49 3.61 1.99
N LEU A 313 17.99 3.95 3.20
CA LEU A 313 19.42 3.91 3.52
C LEU A 313 20.00 2.50 3.43
N ALA A 314 19.29 1.49 3.94
CA ALA A 314 19.73 0.10 3.83
C ALA A 314 19.78 -0.37 2.37
N ALA A 315 18.79 0.04 1.55
CA ALA A 315 18.74 -0.30 0.14
C ALA A 315 19.90 0.35 -0.65
N VAL A 316 20.16 1.64 -0.42
CA VAL A 316 21.26 2.36 -1.07
C VAL A 316 22.63 1.80 -0.64
N GLU A 317 22.80 1.45 0.66
CA GLU A 317 24.03 0.82 1.15
C GLU A 317 24.31 -0.53 0.47
N LEU A 318 23.28 -1.34 0.22
CA LEU A 318 23.42 -2.64 -0.45
C LEU A 318 23.63 -2.50 -1.95
N GLY A 319 23.02 -1.49 -2.57
CA GLY A 319 22.97 -1.32 -4.02
C GLY A 319 22.19 -2.42 -4.74
N GLY A 320 22.20 -2.37 -6.07
CA GLY A 320 21.42 -3.28 -6.90
C GLY A 320 19.91 -3.04 -6.76
N PHE A 321 19.11 -4.03 -7.10
CA PHE A 321 17.65 -3.89 -7.06
C PHE A 321 17.13 -4.03 -5.62
N ALA A 322 16.49 -2.99 -5.09
CA ALA A 322 16.03 -2.96 -3.71
C ALA A 322 14.99 -4.06 -3.41
N TRP A 323 14.15 -4.41 -4.39
CA TRP A 323 13.15 -5.48 -4.23
C TRP A 323 13.75 -6.88 -4.06
N GLU A 324 14.98 -7.14 -4.53
CA GLU A 324 15.63 -8.45 -4.43
C GLU A 324 16.24 -8.73 -3.06
N HIS A 325 16.74 -7.71 -2.36
CA HIS A 325 17.44 -7.83 -1.08
C HIS A 325 16.64 -7.26 0.08
N VAL A 326 16.66 -5.93 0.26
CA VAL A 326 16.02 -5.28 1.41
C VAL A 326 14.49 -5.44 1.36
N GLY A 327 13.89 -5.32 0.18
CA GLY A 327 12.45 -5.53 -0.01
C GLY A 327 12.01 -6.92 0.41
N ARG A 328 12.82 -7.95 0.11
CA ARG A 328 12.54 -9.31 0.55
C ARG A 328 12.64 -9.47 2.07
N ILE A 329 13.60 -8.81 2.71
CA ILE A 329 13.72 -8.81 4.17
C ILE A 329 12.48 -8.18 4.81
N TRP A 330 12.00 -7.04 4.29
CA TRP A 330 10.78 -6.39 4.78
C TRP A 330 9.54 -7.24 4.54
N TYR A 331 9.45 -7.88 3.39
CA TYR A 331 8.36 -8.81 3.08
C TYR A 331 8.35 -10.01 4.05
N ASP A 332 9.50 -10.63 4.30
CA ASP A 332 9.61 -11.75 5.25
C ASP A 332 9.23 -11.31 6.68
N ALA A 333 9.68 -10.13 7.12
CA ALA A 333 9.31 -9.59 8.43
C ALA A 333 7.78 -9.36 8.53
N LEU A 334 7.17 -8.79 7.48
CA LEU A 334 5.74 -8.52 7.43
C LEU A 334 4.88 -9.79 7.46
N THR A 335 5.31 -10.83 6.71
CA THR A 335 4.53 -12.06 6.49
C THR A 335 4.92 -13.19 7.44
N GLY A 336 6.01 -13.06 8.18
CA GLY A 336 6.57 -14.10 9.06
C GLY A 336 5.74 -14.44 10.32
N GLY A 337 4.62 -13.74 10.56
CA GLY A 337 3.67 -14.05 11.63
C GLY A 337 4.18 -13.73 13.05
N THR A 338 5.31 -13.03 13.18
CA THR A 338 5.88 -12.64 14.48
C THR A 338 5.38 -11.29 14.99
N LEU A 339 4.98 -10.40 14.07
CA LEU A 339 4.46 -9.08 14.38
C LEU A 339 3.06 -9.14 14.97
N ARG A 340 2.78 -8.22 15.89
CA ARG A 340 1.49 -8.02 16.52
C ARG A 340 0.90 -6.67 16.10
N PRO A 341 -0.43 -6.50 16.14
CA PRO A 341 -1.09 -5.28 15.67
C PRO A 341 -0.62 -3.96 16.28
N ASN A 342 -0.09 -3.97 17.51
CA ASN A 342 0.35 -2.76 18.22
C ASN A 342 1.89 -2.62 18.29
N ASP A 343 2.65 -3.41 17.55
CA ASP A 343 4.11 -3.36 17.60
C ASP A 343 4.64 -2.03 17.03
N GLY A 344 5.65 -1.48 17.72
CA GLY A 344 6.30 -0.23 17.35
C GLY A 344 7.60 -0.45 16.56
N PHE A 345 8.29 0.67 16.32
CA PHE A 345 9.49 0.69 15.48
C PHE A 345 10.60 -0.24 15.94
N ALA A 346 10.84 -0.33 17.25
CA ALA A 346 11.91 -1.18 17.79
C ALA A 346 11.66 -2.68 17.55
N VAL A 347 10.40 -3.11 17.73
CA VAL A 347 9.98 -4.50 17.46
C VAL A 347 10.04 -4.81 15.95
N PHE A 348 9.59 -3.89 15.11
CA PHE A 348 9.68 -4.07 13.66
C PHE A 348 11.13 -4.11 13.18
N ALA A 349 12.02 -3.27 13.74
CA ALA A 349 13.44 -3.30 13.46
C ALA A 349 14.06 -4.65 13.85
N ALA A 350 13.69 -5.21 15.01
CA ALA A 350 14.13 -6.54 15.41
C ALA A 350 13.62 -7.63 14.46
N ALA A 351 12.37 -7.56 14.01
CA ALA A 351 11.81 -8.50 13.05
C ALA A 351 12.55 -8.46 11.70
N THR A 352 12.89 -7.28 11.18
CA THR A 352 13.66 -7.14 9.94
C THR A 352 15.08 -7.70 10.08
N LEU A 353 15.74 -7.49 11.22
CA LEU A 353 17.05 -8.07 11.49
C LEU A 353 16.98 -9.59 11.63
N ALA A 354 15.93 -10.13 12.24
CA ALA A 354 15.72 -11.58 12.34
C ALA A 354 15.53 -12.19 10.95
N ALA A 355 14.67 -11.59 10.10
CA ALA A 355 14.46 -12.01 8.72
C ALA A 355 15.76 -11.95 7.88
N ALA A 356 16.56 -10.89 8.04
CA ALA A 356 17.84 -10.77 7.37
C ALA A 356 18.83 -11.89 7.80
N ARG A 357 18.89 -12.20 9.08
CA ARG A 357 19.76 -13.29 9.60
C ARG A 357 19.30 -14.66 9.12
N GLU A 358 18.01 -14.92 9.13
CA GLU A 358 17.44 -16.18 8.67
C GLU A 358 17.75 -16.42 7.19
N ARG A 359 17.63 -15.38 6.36
CA ARG A 359 17.82 -15.49 4.91
C ARG A 359 19.28 -15.50 4.48
N TYR A 360 20.12 -14.65 5.09
CA TYR A 360 21.49 -14.38 4.62
C TYR A 360 22.58 -14.77 5.60
N GLY A 361 22.22 -15.23 6.81
CA GLY A 361 23.17 -15.58 7.88
C GLY A 361 23.57 -14.37 8.74
N ASP A 362 24.03 -14.66 9.96
CA ASP A 362 24.30 -13.65 11.01
C ASP A 362 25.35 -12.59 10.63
N VAL A 363 26.28 -12.93 9.74
CA VAL A 363 27.42 -12.09 9.36
C VAL A 363 27.35 -11.80 7.86
N SER A 364 26.22 -11.23 7.43
CA SER A 364 26.03 -10.83 6.04
C SER A 364 26.06 -9.30 5.89
N ARG A 365 26.30 -8.83 4.66
CA ARG A 365 26.20 -7.41 4.35
C ARG A 365 24.76 -6.91 4.48
N GLU A 366 23.78 -7.77 4.25
CA GLU A 366 22.36 -7.49 4.38
C GLU A 366 21.98 -7.18 5.83
N VAL A 367 22.42 -8.01 6.79
CA VAL A 367 22.24 -7.76 8.22
C VAL A 367 22.92 -6.45 8.66
N ALA A 368 24.13 -6.19 8.15
CA ALA A 368 24.85 -4.95 8.47
C ALA A 368 24.11 -3.71 7.93
N ALA A 369 23.65 -3.73 6.68
CA ALA A 369 22.92 -2.62 6.06
C ALA A 369 21.58 -2.33 6.76
N VAL A 370 20.80 -3.37 7.08
CA VAL A 370 19.54 -3.22 7.85
C VAL A 370 19.83 -2.61 9.24
N ALA A 371 20.84 -3.10 9.96
CA ALA A 371 21.23 -2.55 11.25
C ALA A 371 21.71 -1.09 11.15
N ASN A 372 22.46 -0.76 10.10
CA ASN A 372 22.93 0.61 9.85
C ASN A 372 21.76 1.55 9.53
N GLY A 373 20.81 1.11 8.71
CA GLY A 373 19.61 1.90 8.38
C GLY A 373 18.82 2.27 9.64
N TRP A 374 18.49 1.29 10.49
CA TRP A 374 17.78 1.56 11.76
C TRP A 374 18.59 2.44 12.73
N ARG A 375 19.89 2.19 12.88
CA ARG A 375 20.76 3.02 13.71
C ARG A 375 20.84 4.45 13.20
N ALA A 376 20.90 4.67 11.88
CA ALA A 376 20.96 6.00 11.29
C ALA A 376 19.73 6.86 11.58
N VAL A 377 18.59 6.24 11.81
CA VAL A 377 17.35 6.93 12.20
C VAL A 377 17.10 6.91 13.72
N GLY A 378 18.03 6.38 14.53
CA GLY A 378 17.96 6.38 15.99
C GLY A 378 16.94 5.40 16.57
N VAL A 379 16.62 4.32 15.87
CA VAL A 379 15.79 3.21 16.35
C VAL A 379 16.71 2.04 16.73
N GLU A 380 16.69 1.65 18.00
CA GLU A 380 17.41 0.47 18.49
C GLU A 380 16.46 -0.73 18.50
N PRO A 381 16.82 -1.86 17.87
CA PRO A 381 16.02 -3.08 17.87
C PRO A 381 15.89 -3.67 19.29
N GLU A 382 14.68 -4.12 19.65
CA GLU A 382 14.41 -4.82 20.92
C GLU A 382 14.66 -6.33 20.85
#